data_f4d249012ff4c306b8b0446577dd275b
#
_entry.id   f4d249012ff4c306b8b0446577dd275b
#
_cell.length_a   1.000
_cell.length_b   1.000
_cell.length_c   1.000
_cell.angle_alpha   90.00
_cell.angle_beta   90.00
_cell.angle_gamma   90.00
#
_symmetry.space_group_name_H-M   'P 1'
#
loop_
_entity.id
_entity.type
_entity.pdbx_description
1 polymer ?
#
loop_
_entity_poly.entity_id
_entity_poly.type
_entity_poly.pdbx_seq_one_letter_code
_entity_poly.pdbx_strand_id
1 'polypeptide(L)'
;MKVIEKYKQKKERREIFLYEKYKNYKVEQLTPILYDNDYLKRNAAIFCLQILSGDDVFNLSMNLCHSRDNYKKKIGVTILSQMTMSYEKLRKSFCFLENMFQLNKSVLLRASIINALGRFCKKDKHFEKKFINLCTKVIHDKSANVRCAIAAALSNINDNSTIPLLLCLLRDNNSDVKNWAAFSINFNQYDTEDIREEFVGMLLDTNDD
;
A
#
# COMPACT_ATOMS: atom_id res chain seq x y z
N MET A 1 -8.23 -27.95 -6.88
CA MET A 1 -8.26 -26.85 -7.88
C MET A 1 -9.67 -26.28 -8.09
N LYS A 2 -10.68 -27.07 -8.54
CA LYS A 2 -12.07 -26.58 -8.82
C LYS A 2 -12.79 -25.89 -7.63
N VAL A 3 -12.54 -26.29 -6.38
CA VAL A 3 -13.20 -25.68 -5.19
C VAL A 3 -12.69 -24.27 -4.92
N ILE A 4 -11.38 -24.04 -5.04
CA ILE A 4 -10.74 -22.74 -4.84
C ILE A 4 -11.21 -21.75 -5.91
N GLU A 5 -11.33 -22.21 -7.15
CA GLU A 5 -11.78 -21.39 -8.28
C GLU A 5 -13.25 -20.96 -8.12
N LYS A 6 -14.11 -21.90 -7.69
CA LYS A 6 -15.52 -21.61 -7.36
C LYS A 6 -15.65 -20.61 -6.23
N TYR A 7 -14.78 -20.70 -5.20
CA TYR A 7 -14.76 -19.75 -4.09
C TYR A 7 -14.32 -18.34 -4.56
N LYS A 8 -13.26 -18.23 -5.38
CA LYS A 8 -12.81 -16.97 -5.97
C LYS A 8 -13.91 -16.31 -6.79
N GLN A 9 -14.55 -17.06 -7.69
CA GLN A 9 -15.66 -16.54 -8.52
C GLN A 9 -16.84 -16.04 -7.66
N LYS A 10 -17.20 -16.77 -6.58
CA LYS A 10 -18.27 -16.35 -5.66
C LYS A 10 -17.91 -15.06 -4.93
N LYS A 11 -16.64 -14.91 -4.52
CA LYS A 11 -16.13 -13.70 -3.88
C LYS A 11 -16.18 -12.52 -4.84
N GLU A 12 -15.65 -12.65 -6.05
CA GLU A 12 -15.65 -11.61 -7.09
C GLU A 12 -17.06 -11.14 -7.43
N ARG A 13 -18.00 -12.06 -7.63
CA ARG A 13 -19.42 -11.71 -7.87
C ARG A 13 -20.00 -10.89 -6.73
N ARG A 14 -19.66 -11.22 -5.48
CA ARG A 14 -20.14 -10.49 -4.30
C ARG A 14 -19.51 -9.10 -4.20
N GLU A 15 -18.23 -8.96 -4.53
CA GLU A 15 -17.54 -7.66 -4.58
C GLU A 15 -18.18 -6.74 -5.62
N ILE A 16 -18.45 -7.24 -6.83
CA ILE A 16 -19.15 -6.51 -7.89
C ILE A 16 -20.56 -6.10 -7.43
N PHE A 17 -21.32 -7.03 -6.85
CA PHE A 17 -22.67 -6.74 -6.35
C PHE A 17 -22.66 -5.64 -5.29
N LEU A 18 -21.73 -5.68 -4.34
CA LEU A 18 -21.63 -4.68 -3.29
C LEU A 18 -21.19 -3.31 -3.84
N TYR A 19 -20.28 -3.28 -4.80
CA TYR A 19 -19.93 -2.04 -5.50
C TYR A 19 -21.16 -1.44 -6.22
N GLU A 20 -21.86 -2.22 -7.02
CA GLU A 20 -23.07 -1.78 -7.73
C GLU A 20 -24.13 -1.24 -6.76
N LYS A 21 -24.26 -1.87 -5.60
CA LYS A 21 -25.18 -1.43 -4.55
C LYS A 21 -24.79 -0.08 -3.96
N TYR A 22 -23.48 0.18 -3.77
CA TYR A 22 -22.98 1.33 -3.01
C TYR A 22 -22.47 2.48 -3.87
N LYS A 23 -22.23 2.29 -5.18
CA LYS A 23 -21.63 3.28 -6.07
C LYS A 23 -22.34 4.64 -6.12
N ASN A 24 -23.64 4.67 -5.82
CA ASN A 24 -24.44 5.90 -5.80
C ASN A 24 -24.70 6.42 -4.38
N TYR A 25 -24.10 5.80 -3.35
CA TYR A 25 -24.26 6.26 -1.97
C TYR A 25 -23.44 7.52 -1.73
N LYS A 26 -24.00 8.44 -0.92
CA LYS A 26 -23.28 9.62 -0.42
C LYS A 26 -22.34 9.24 0.72
N VAL A 27 -21.44 10.16 1.10
CA VAL A 27 -20.45 9.96 2.18
C VAL A 27 -21.12 9.52 3.49
N GLU A 28 -22.25 10.15 3.85
CA GLU A 28 -22.98 9.85 5.08
C GLU A 28 -23.54 8.42 5.11
N GLN A 29 -23.92 7.89 3.94
CA GLN A 29 -24.45 6.52 3.80
C GLN A 29 -23.32 5.48 3.79
N LEU A 30 -22.13 5.83 3.26
CA LEU A 30 -20.96 4.95 3.21
C LEU A 30 -20.22 4.87 4.54
N THR A 31 -20.20 5.96 5.31
CA THR A 31 -19.44 6.06 6.56
C THR A 31 -19.78 4.96 7.59
N PRO A 32 -21.05 4.65 7.90
CA PRO A 32 -21.35 3.56 8.83
C PRO A 32 -20.90 2.18 8.33
N ILE A 33 -20.86 1.96 7.00
CA ILE A 33 -20.47 0.69 6.40
C ILE A 33 -18.96 0.42 6.60
N LEU A 34 -18.14 1.44 6.83
CA LEU A 34 -16.72 1.29 7.16
C LEU A 34 -16.46 0.46 8.43
N TYR A 35 -17.48 0.28 9.26
CA TYR A 35 -17.42 -0.46 10.52
C TYR A 35 -18.27 -1.74 10.51
N ASP A 36 -18.85 -2.13 9.36
CA ASP A 36 -19.61 -3.38 9.23
C ASP A 36 -18.69 -4.59 9.54
N ASN A 37 -19.23 -5.65 10.14
CA ASN A 37 -18.47 -6.86 10.44
C ASN A 37 -18.02 -7.60 9.16
N ASP A 38 -18.75 -7.45 8.07
CA ASP A 38 -18.41 -8.03 6.77
C ASP A 38 -17.30 -7.21 6.08
N TYR A 39 -16.13 -7.81 5.93
CA TYR A 39 -14.97 -7.16 5.30
C TYR A 39 -15.21 -6.76 3.83
N LEU A 40 -16.02 -7.53 3.08
CA LEU A 40 -16.35 -7.19 1.69
C LEU A 40 -17.20 -5.92 1.61
N LYS A 41 -18.16 -5.73 2.52
CA LYS A 41 -18.93 -4.50 2.61
C LYS A 41 -18.03 -3.30 2.95
N ARG A 42 -17.13 -3.46 3.94
CA ARG A 42 -16.17 -2.40 4.29
C ARG A 42 -15.28 -2.01 3.10
N ASN A 43 -14.74 -3.02 2.40
CA ASN A 43 -13.88 -2.77 1.24
C ASN A 43 -14.65 -2.09 0.10
N ALA A 44 -15.88 -2.51 -0.17
CA ALA A 44 -16.73 -1.87 -1.17
C ALA A 44 -17.04 -0.40 -0.80
N ALA A 45 -17.33 -0.10 0.47
CA ALA A 45 -17.54 1.27 0.93
C ALA A 45 -16.27 2.13 0.80
N ILE A 46 -15.10 1.60 1.18
CA ILE A 46 -13.80 2.27 1.00
C ILE A 46 -13.56 2.58 -0.47
N PHE A 47 -13.78 1.60 -1.36
CA PHE A 47 -13.59 1.76 -2.80
C PHE A 47 -14.54 2.80 -3.39
N CYS A 48 -15.82 2.79 -2.99
CA CYS A 48 -16.78 3.81 -3.41
C CYS A 48 -16.35 5.22 -2.94
N LEU A 49 -15.87 5.39 -1.70
CA LEU A 49 -15.35 6.65 -1.21
C LEU A 49 -14.12 7.11 -2.00
N GLN A 50 -13.22 6.20 -2.37
CA GLN A 50 -12.05 6.53 -3.19
C GLN A 50 -12.44 7.06 -4.58
N ILE A 51 -13.47 6.48 -5.20
CA ILE A 51 -14.00 6.93 -6.49
C ILE A 51 -14.76 8.25 -6.35
N LEU A 52 -15.62 8.36 -5.33
CA LEU A 52 -16.41 9.55 -5.06
C LEU A 52 -15.50 10.77 -4.87
N SER A 53 -14.39 10.59 -4.14
CA SER A 53 -13.39 11.65 -3.93
C SER A 53 -14.01 12.95 -3.39
N GLY A 54 -13.39 14.11 -3.64
CA GLY A 54 -13.94 15.41 -3.22
C GLY A 54 -13.61 15.79 -1.78
N ASP A 55 -14.11 16.97 -1.37
CA ASP A 55 -13.76 17.58 -0.08
C ASP A 55 -14.32 16.85 1.12
N ASP A 56 -15.54 16.35 1.02
CA ASP A 56 -16.20 15.60 2.10
C ASP A 56 -15.46 14.30 2.40
N VAL A 57 -15.05 13.57 1.34
CA VAL A 57 -14.26 12.34 1.48
C VAL A 57 -12.88 12.65 2.04
N PHE A 58 -12.25 13.73 1.60
CA PHE A 58 -10.96 14.15 2.12
C PHE A 58 -11.06 14.49 3.62
N ASN A 59 -12.04 15.26 4.03
CA ASN A 59 -12.27 15.64 5.41
C ASN A 59 -12.59 14.43 6.29
N LEU A 60 -13.48 13.52 5.82
CA LEU A 60 -13.74 12.24 6.49
C LEU A 60 -12.44 11.46 6.70
N SER A 61 -11.62 11.32 5.67
CA SER A 61 -10.37 10.54 5.71
C SER A 61 -9.37 11.14 6.67
N MET A 62 -9.21 12.47 6.67
CA MET A 62 -8.34 13.17 7.62
C MET A 62 -8.85 13.03 9.06
N ASN A 63 -10.16 13.13 9.30
CA ASN A 63 -10.75 12.91 10.64
C ASN A 63 -10.49 11.48 11.13
N LEU A 64 -10.62 10.48 10.25
CA LEU A 64 -10.28 9.08 10.57
C LEU A 64 -8.80 8.94 10.94
N CYS A 65 -7.91 9.60 10.22
CA CYS A 65 -6.48 9.60 10.51
C CYS A 65 -6.13 10.25 11.87
N HIS A 66 -6.90 11.20 12.35
CA HIS A 66 -6.73 11.81 13.67
C HIS A 66 -7.34 10.98 14.83
N SER A 67 -8.06 9.93 14.55
CA SER A 67 -8.64 9.06 15.58
C SER A 67 -7.56 8.49 16.52
N ARG A 68 -7.94 8.14 17.75
CA ARG A 68 -7.08 7.36 18.67
C ARG A 68 -7.03 5.87 18.27
N ASP A 69 -8.03 5.39 17.55
CA ASP A 69 -8.16 4.01 17.09
C ASP A 69 -7.33 3.77 15.83
N ASN A 70 -6.36 2.84 15.90
CA ASN A 70 -5.49 2.48 14.79
C ASN A 70 -6.24 1.85 13.59
N TYR A 71 -7.37 1.18 13.84
CA TYR A 71 -8.21 0.65 12.75
C TYR A 71 -8.86 1.78 11.96
N LYS A 72 -9.41 2.79 12.63
CA LYS A 72 -9.95 3.99 11.99
C LYS A 72 -8.87 4.76 11.23
N LYS A 73 -7.69 4.94 11.84
CA LYS A 73 -6.54 5.53 11.14
C LYS A 73 -6.21 4.79 9.85
N LYS A 74 -6.14 3.45 9.90
CA LYS A 74 -5.87 2.62 8.73
C LYS A 74 -6.90 2.84 7.63
N ILE A 75 -8.20 2.91 7.96
CA ILE A 75 -9.24 3.22 6.98
C ILE A 75 -9.00 4.59 6.32
N GLY A 76 -8.76 5.63 7.12
CA GLY A 76 -8.46 6.97 6.61
C GLY A 76 -7.26 6.98 5.66
N VAL A 77 -6.14 6.36 6.06
CA VAL A 77 -4.95 6.20 5.22
C VAL A 77 -5.27 5.48 3.91
N THR A 78 -6.08 4.41 3.97
CA THR A 78 -6.46 3.61 2.80
C THR A 78 -7.30 4.44 1.81
N ILE A 79 -8.24 5.23 2.30
CA ILE A 79 -9.06 6.11 1.44
C ILE A 79 -8.17 7.18 0.80
N LEU A 80 -7.36 7.92 1.58
CA LEU A 80 -6.45 8.95 1.09
C LEU A 80 -5.50 8.43 0.00
N SER A 81 -5.02 7.19 0.14
CA SER A 81 -4.00 6.63 -0.75
C SER A 81 -4.44 6.56 -2.22
N GLN A 82 -5.73 6.43 -2.49
CA GLN A 82 -6.24 6.19 -3.84
C GLN A 82 -7.25 7.24 -4.34
N MET A 83 -7.84 8.05 -3.45
CA MET A 83 -8.76 9.09 -3.88
C MET A 83 -8.07 10.14 -4.78
N THR A 84 -8.83 10.74 -5.68
CA THR A 84 -8.37 11.90 -6.46
C THR A 84 -8.39 13.15 -5.59
N MET A 85 -7.32 13.94 -5.62
CA MET A 85 -7.20 15.17 -4.84
C MET A 85 -6.30 16.20 -5.54
N SER A 86 -6.44 17.47 -5.18
CA SER A 86 -5.55 18.54 -5.65
C SER A 86 -4.11 18.33 -5.15
N TYR A 87 -3.16 18.95 -5.84
CA TYR A 87 -1.75 18.91 -5.45
C TYR A 87 -1.52 19.38 -4.01
N GLU A 88 -2.20 20.46 -3.60
CA GLU A 88 -2.10 20.97 -2.24
C GLU A 88 -2.53 19.94 -1.18
N LYS A 89 -3.69 19.28 -1.41
CA LYS A 89 -4.17 18.20 -0.53
C LYS A 89 -3.23 17.01 -0.52
N LEU A 90 -2.69 16.65 -1.68
CA LEU A 90 -1.71 15.56 -1.81
C LEU A 90 -0.46 15.85 -0.99
N ARG A 91 0.11 17.05 -1.12
CA ARG A 91 1.26 17.51 -0.35
C ARG A 91 1.00 17.52 1.16
N LYS A 92 -0.15 18.06 1.56
CA LYS A 92 -0.59 18.07 2.98
C LYS A 92 -0.70 16.65 3.52
N SER A 93 -1.32 15.75 2.76
CA SER A 93 -1.48 14.33 3.14
C SER A 93 -0.14 13.62 3.24
N PHE A 94 0.79 13.85 2.30
CA PHE A 94 2.12 13.26 2.33
C PHE A 94 2.86 13.64 3.61
N CYS A 95 2.99 14.92 3.91
CA CYS A 95 3.68 15.40 5.12
C CYS A 95 3.00 14.89 6.40
N PHE A 96 1.67 14.87 6.43
CA PHE A 96 0.91 14.35 7.57
C PHE A 96 1.16 12.85 7.80
N LEU A 97 1.12 12.04 6.74
CA LEU A 97 1.35 10.58 6.85
C LEU A 97 2.81 10.26 7.20
N GLU A 98 3.76 11.00 6.67
CA GLU A 98 5.19 10.86 7.03
C GLU A 98 5.39 11.09 8.54
N ASN A 99 4.83 12.15 9.10
CA ASN A 99 4.86 12.41 10.54
C ASN A 99 4.13 11.32 11.34
N MET A 100 2.95 10.89 10.88
CA MET A 100 2.19 9.83 11.54
C MET A 100 2.96 8.51 11.55
N PHE A 101 3.72 8.19 10.51
CA PHE A 101 4.58 7.00 10.45
C PHE A 101 5.62 7.01 11.57
N GLN A 102 6.30 8.14 11.78
CA GLN A 102 7.35 8.26 12.79
C GLN A 102 6.81 8.12 14.22
N LEU A 103 5.61 8.61 14.47
CA LEU A 103 4.99 8.62 15.80
C LEU A 103 4.24 7.33 16.15
N ASN A 104 4.02 6.42 15.17
CA ASN A 104 3.16 5.27 15.39
C ASN A 104 3.93 3.96 15.51
N LYS A 105 3.54 3.14 16.51
CA LYS A 105 4.13 1.82 16.76
C LYS A 105 3.32 0.66 16.14
N SER A 106 2.09 0.90 15.68
CA SER A 106 1.25 -0.15 15.08
C SER A 106 1.82 -0.60 13.74
N VAL A 107 2.23 -1.85 13.65
CA VAL A 107 2.81 -2.48 12.44
C VAL A 107 1.88 -2.33 11.24
N LEU A 108 0.58 -2.68 11.42
CA LEU A 108 -0.41 -2.63 10.34
C LEU A 108 -0.62 -1.20 9.83
N LEU A 109 -0.62 -0.22 10.72
CA LEU A 109 -0.78 1.17 10.34
C LEU A 109 0.48 1.69 9.63
N ARG A 110 1.68 1.37 10.13
CA ARG A 110 2.95 1.74 9.50
C ARG A 110 3.07 1.17 8.09
N ALA A 111 2.76 -0.11 7.89
CA ALA A 111 2.73 -0.73 6.56
C ALA A 111 1.72 -0.04 5.62
N SER A 112 0.52 0.30 6.13
CA SER A 112 -0.48 1.02 5.34
C SER A 112 -0.03 2.43 4.95
N ILE A 113 0.68 3.13 5.83
CA ILE A 113 1.24 4.46 5.55
C ILE A 113 2.33 4.36 4.46
N ILE A 114 3.26 3.41 4.55
CA ILE A 114 4.29 3.19 3.52
C ILE A 114 3.64 2.97 2.15
N ASN A 115 2.64 2.09 2.07
CA ASN A 115 1.91 1.86 0.82
C ASN A 115 1.21 3.12 0.29
N ALA A 116 0.64 3.95 1.17
CA ALA A 116 0.00 5.21 0.78
C ALA A 116 1.02 6.22 0.24
N LEU A 117 2.16 6.38 0.92
CA LEU A 117 3.23 7.29 0.50
C LEU A 117 3.83 6.88 -0.86
N GLY A 118 4.06 5.57 -1.09
CA GLY A 118 4.50 5.08 -2.38
C GLY A 118 3.50 5.38 -3.51
N ARG A 119 2.18 5.23 -3.26
CA ARG A 119 1.15 5.61 -4.24
C ARG A 119 1.11 7.12 -4.51
N PHE A 120 1.46 7.95 -3.53
CA PHE A 120 1.58 9.39 -3.73
C PHE A 120 2.75 9.74 -4.64
N CYS A 121 3.87 8.99 -4.56
CA CYS A 121 4.99 9.13 -5.51
C CYS A 121 4.55 8.86 -6.95
N LYS A 122 3.71 7.84 -7.18
CA LYS A 122 3.14 7.59 -8.52
C LYS A 122 2.29 8.74 -9.03
N LYS A 123 1.64 9.50 -8.14
CA LYS A 123 0.84 10.69 -8.50
C LYS A 123 1.71 11.92 -8.76
N ASP A 124 2.83 12.04 -8.05
CA ASP A 124 3.75 13.17 -8.16
C ASP A 124 5.18 12.78 -7.78
N LYS A 125 6.09 12.87 -8.76
CA LYS A 125 7.52 12.53 -8.60
C LYS A 125 8.27 13.39 -7.58
N HIS A 126 7.77 14.58 -7.27
CA HIS A 126 8.41 15.43 -6.25
C HIS A 126 8.51 14.77 -4.86
N PHE A 127 7.70 13.74 -4.59
CA PHE A 127 7.74 13.00 -3.32
C PHE A 127 8.76 11.85 -3.32
N GLU A 128 9.24 11.39 -4.49
CA GLU A 128 10.09 10.21 -4.62
C GLU A 128 11.34 10.30 -3.73
N LYS A 129 12.08 11.39 -3.82
CA LYS A 129 13.31 11.58 -3.03
C LYS A 129 13.06 11.49 -1.52
N LYS A 130 11.98 12.12 -1.03
CA LYS A 130 11.61 12.05 0.39
C LYS A 130 11.20 10.64 0.80
N PHE A 131 10.44 9.98 -0.04
CA PHE A 131 9.98 8.62 0.23
C PHE A 131 11.13 7.61 0.19
N ILE A 132 12.05 7.69 -0.77
CA ILE A 132 13.25 6.85 -0.83
C ILE A 132 14.10 7.05 0.42
N ASN A 133 14.32 8.30 0.85
CA ASN A 133 15.03 8.60 2.11
C ASN A 133 14.33 8.00 3.34
N LEU A 134 12.99 8.01 3.37
CA LEU A 134 12.25 7.35 4.45
C LEU A 134 12.47 5.83 4.40
N CYS A 135 12.34 5.22 3.24
CA CYS A 135 12.56 3.77 3.05
C CYS A 135 13.97 3.36 3.46
N THR A 136 15.00 4.12 3.08
CA THR A 136 16.39 3.86 3.47
C THR A 136 16.57 3.81 5.00
N LYS A 137 15.90 4.71 5.73
CA LYS A 137 15.99 4.74 7.20
C LYS A 137 15.30 3.56 7.88
N VAL A 138 14.31 2.94 7.22
CA VAL A 138 13.46 1.90 7.81
C VAL A 138 13.51 0.58 7.05
N ILE A 139 14.50 0.41 6.16
CA ILE A 139 14.66 -0.79 5.33
C ILE A 139 14.83 -2.07 6.17
N HIS A 140 15.42 -1.95 7.35
CA HIS A 140 15.61 -3.02 8.33
C HIS A 140 14.57 -3.01 9.45
N ASP A 141 13.35 -2.53 9.18
CA ASP A 141 12.27 -2.57 10.18
C ASP A 141 12.10 -3.98 10.75
N LYS A 142 11.88 -4.08 12.06
CA LYS A 142 11.70 -5.37 12.75
C LYS A 142 10.55 -6.21 12.19
N SER A 143 9.54 -5.56 11.62
CA SER A 143 8.37 -6.24 11.07
C SER A 143 8.53 -6.52 9.58
N ALA A 144 8.44 -7.79 9.20
CA ALA A 144 8.37 -8.21 7.81
C ALA A 144 7.23 -7.52 7.05
N ASN A 145 6.08 -7.27 7.68
CA ASN A 145 4.96 -6.55 7.05
C ASN A 145 5.33 -5.12 6.62
N VAL A 146 6.16 -4.42 7.40
CA VAL A 146 6.64 -3.08 7.02
C VAL A 146 7.65 -3.19 5.89
N ARG A 147 8.58 -4.15 5.95
CA ARG A 147 9.56 -4.40 4.87
C ARG A 147 8.88 -4.83 3.56
N CYS A 148 7.85 -5.71 3.62
CA CYS A 148 6.99 -6.03 2.48
C CYS A 148 6.32 -4.79 1.89
N ALA A 149 5.80 -3.90 2.75
CA ALA A 149 5.18 -2.66 2.29
C ALA A 149 6.21 -1.74 1.60
N ILE A 150 7.45 -1.69 2.08
CA ILE A 150 8.54 -0.93 1.42
C ILE A 150 8.80 -1.54 0.04
N ALA A 151 9.03 -2.86 -0.03
CA ALA A 151 9.28 -3.54 -1.28
C ALA A 151 8.17 -3.29 -2.32
N ALA A 152 6.91 -3.48 -1.91
CA ALA A 152 5.75 -3.23 -2.78
C ALA A 152 5.59 -1.76 -3.18
N ALA A 153 5.87 -0.82 -2.27
CA ALA A 153 5.73 0.61 -2.54
C ALA A 153 6.78 1.13 -3.53
N LEU A 154 7.98 0.55 -3.53
CA LEU A 154 9.05 0.90 -4.48
C LEU A 154 8.68 0.58 -5.94
N SER A 155 7.72 -0.33 -6.21
CA SER A 155 7.19 -0.54 -7.56
C SER A 155 6.48 0.68 -8.16
N ASN A 156 6.10 1.66 -7.32
CA ASN A 156 5.48 2.90 -7.81
C ASN A 156 6.51 3.95 -8.26
N ILE A 157 7.80 3.67 -8.15
CA ILE A 157 8.90 4.59 -8.45
C ILE A 157 9.82 3.92 -9.47
N ASN A 158 9.83 4.47 -10.68
CA ASN A 158 10.73 4.01 -11.73
C ASN A 158 11.98 4.92 -11.76
N ASP A 159 12.87 4.72 -10.79
CA ASP A 159 14.12 5.44 -10.62
C ASP A 159 15.20 4.47 -10.11
N ASN A 160 16.35 4.45 -10.77
CA ASN A 160 17.47 3.56 -10.45
C ASN A 160 17.98 3.70 -9.01
N SER A 161 17.72 4.82 -8.34
CA SER A 161 18.07 5.00 -6.92
C SER A 161 17.31 4.06 -5.98
N THR A 162 16.26 3.37 -6.46
CA THR A 162 15.54 2.34 -5.70
C THR A 162 16.22 0.96 -5.76
N ILE A 163 17.10 0.72 -6.74
CA ILE A 163 17.75 -0.58 -6.95
C ILE A 163 18.52 -1.07 -5.71
N PRO A 164 19.36 -0.25 -5.04
CA PRO A 164 20.07 -0.70 -3.83
C PRO A 164 19.12 -1.16 -2.72
N LEU A 165 17.96 -0.50 -2.57
CA LEU A 165 16.96 -0.89 -1.57
C LEU A 165 16.29 -2.22 -1.95
N LEU A 166 15.98 -2.40 -3.22
CA LEU A 166 15.36 -3.65 -3.72
C LEU A 166 16.33 -4.83 -3.60
N LEU A 167 17.62 -4.66 -3.91
CA LEU A 167 18.66 -5.68 -3.70
C LEU A 167 18.78 -6.04 -2.22
N CYS A 168 18.76 -5.06 -1.32
CA CYS A 168 18.74 -5.31 0.13
C CYS A 168 17.52 -6.16 0.53
N LEU A 169 16.34 -5.88 -0.02
CA LEU A 169 15.10 -6.61 0.30
C LEU A 169 15.03 -7.99 -0.39
N LEU A 170 15.73 -8.22 -1.50
CA LEU A 170 15.89 -9.57 -2.08
C LEU A 170 16.65 -10.52 -1.15
N ARG A 171 17.55 -9.99 -0.30
CA ARG A 171 18.32 -10.75 0.69
C ARG A 171 17.61 -10.89 2.03
N ASP A 172 16.34 -10.52 2.12
CA ASP A 172 15.57 -10.60 3.37
C ASP A 172 15.33 -12.07 3.78
N ASN A 173 15.30 -12.33 5.09
CA ASN A 173 14.99 -13.66 5.61
C ASN A 173 13.54 -14.09 5.42
N ASN A 174 12.63 -13.14 5.10
CA ASN A 174 11.22 -13.41 4.90
C ASN A 174 10.92 -13.54 3.41
N SER A 175 10.32 -14.67 2.99
CA SER A 175 10.00 -14.97 1.60
C SER A 175 9.03 -13.97 0.96
N ASP A 176 8.06 -13.44 1.70
CA ASP A 176 7.13 -12.45 1.16
C ASP A 176 7.83 -11.12 0.85
N VAL A 177 8.82 -10.73 1.67
CA VAL A 177 9.65 -9.53 1.39
C VAL A 177 10.45 -9.74 0.11
N LYS A 178 11.13 -10.89 -0.04
CA LYS A 178 11.87 -11.25 -1.26
C LYS A 178 10.96 -11.24 -2.49
N ASN A 179 9.78 -11.85 -2.39
CA ASN A 179 8.81 -11.91 -3.47
C ASN A 179 8.35 -10.52 -3.92
N TRP A 180 8.06 -9.61 -2.98
CA TRP A 180 7.69 -8.24 -3.32
C TRP A 180 8.84 -7.44 -3.91
N ALA A 181 10.07 -7.65 -3.46
CA ALA A 181 11.26 -7.03 -4.05
C ALA A 181 11.47 -7.50 -5.50
N ALA A 182 11.42 -8.82 -5.74
CA ALA A 182 11.50 -9.40 -7.08
C ALA A 182 10.38 -8.89 -8.00
N PHE A 183 9.13 -8.82 -7.49
CA PHE A 183 8.02 -8.23 -8.23
C PHE A 183 8.31 -6.79 -8.64
N SER A 184 8.82 -5.96 -7.73
CA SER A 184 9.09 -4.55 -7.99
C SER A 184 10.22 -4.33 -8.99
N ILE A 185 11.26 -5.17 -8.95
CA ILE A 185 12.35 -5.17 -9.95
C ILE A 185 11.78 -5.50 -11.34
N ASN A 186 11.00 -6.58 -11.45
CA ASN A 186 10.39 -6.98 -12.70
C ASN A 186 9.38 -5.95 -13.23
N PHE A 187 8.55 -5.39 -12.34
CA PHE A 187 7.53 -4.41 -12.72
C PHE A 187 8.15 -3.12 -13.28
N ASN A 188 9.27 -2.66 -12.71
CA ASN A 188 10.01 -1.50 -13.18
C ASN A 188 11.00 -1.83 -14.31
N GLN A 189 11.10 -3.11 -14.72
CA GLN A 189 11.99 -3.59 -15.77
C GLN A 189 13.47 -3.25 -15.49
N TYR A 190 13.88 -3.31 -14.22
CA TYR A 190 15.28 -3.13 -13.86
C TYR A 190 16.11 -4.35 -14.27
N ASP A 191 17.19 -4.10 -15.00
CA ASP A 191 18.11 -5.13 -15.49
C ASP A 191 19.56 -4.62 -15.36
N THR A 192 20.18 -4.88 -14.22
CA THR A 192 21.60 -4.61 -13.95
C THR A 192 22.34 -5.91 -13.68
N GLU A 193 23.68 -5.87 -13.77
CA GLU A 193 24.53 -7.02 -13.45
C GLU A 193 24.30 -7.50 -12.02
N ASP A 194 24.27 -6.59 -11.04
CA ASP A 194 24.02 -6.92 -9.64
C ASP A 194 22.68 -7.63 -9.43
N ILE A 195 21.61 -7.22 -10.16
CA ILE A 195 20.30 -7.88 -10.11
C ILE A 195 20.37 -9.29 -10.66
N ARG A 196 21.06 -9.49 -11.78
CA ARG A 196 21.21 -10.83 -12.40
C ARG A 196 22.00 -11.76 -11.50
N GLU A 197 23.11 -11.30 -10.93
CA GLU A 197 23.90 -12.06 -9.98
C GLU A 197 23.10 -12.48 -8.75
N GLU A 198 22.29 -11.55 -8.19
CA GLU A 198 21.44 -11.87 -7.04
C GLU A 198 20.39 -12.95 -7.36
N PHE A 199 19.73 -12.86 -8.52
CA PHE A 199 18.78 -13.90 -8.92
C PHE A 199 19.43 -15.24 -9.18
N VAL A 200 20.64 -15.28 -9.76
CA VAL A 200 21.41 -16.52 -9.94
C VAL A 200 21.77 -17.12 -8.59
N GLY A 201 22.24 -16.31 -7.63
CA GLY A 201 22.52 -16.77 -6.27
C GLY A 201 21.29 -17.39 -5.60
N MET A 202 20.13 -16.76 -5.71
CA MET A 202 18.87 -17.28 -5.15
C MET A 202 18.43 -18.63 -5.77
N LEU A 203 18.75 -18.87 -7.05
CA LEU A 203 18.45 -20.14 -7.72
C LEU A 203 19.40 -21.27 -7.28
N LEU A 204 20.64 -20.95 -6.95
CA LEU A 204 21.62 -21.92 -6.47
C LEU A 204 21.32 -22.34 -5.01
N ASP A 205 20.94 -21.39 -4.15
CA ASP A 205 20.58 -21.66 -2.74
C ASP A 205 19.35 -22.58 -2.58
N THR A 206 18.47 -22.66 -3.59
CA THR A 206 17.26 -23.52 -3.54
C THR A 206 17.52 -24.97 -3.99
N ASN A 207 18.74 -25.31 -4.43
CA ASN A 207 19.07 -26.66 -4.91
C ASN A 207 19.81 -27.52 -3.87
N ASP A 208 20.07 -27.00 -2.66
CA ASP A 208 20.77 -27.73 -1.58
C ASP A 208 19.82 -28.30 -0.49
N ASP A 209 18.50 -28.29 -0.68
CA ASP A 209 17.48 -28.94 0.13
C ASP A 209 16.82 -30.09 -0.70
#